data_3ec9c39a8767b35b7cc3d26dca9f2726
#
_entry.id   3ec9c39a8767b35b7cc3d26dca9f2726
#
_cell.length_a   1.000
_cell.length_b   1.000
_cell.length_c   1.000
_cell.angle_alpha   90.00
_cell.angle_beta   90.00
_cell.angle_gamma   90.00
#
_symmetry.space_group_name_H-M   'P 1'
#
loop_
_entity.id
_entity.type
_entity.pdbx_description
1 polymer ?
#
loop_
_entity_poly.entity_id
_entity_poly.type
_entity_poly.pdbx_seq_one_letter_code
_entity_poly.pdbx_strand_id
1 'polypeptide(L)'
;LVGSEMCIRDRINFFQWLRGRGLDGVKLIVGDKCLGMLEAVGEVFPEAKYQRCTVHFYRNVFSVTPRSKVKLVAKMLKAIHAQESKKAAREKARAVVEELCSMKLKEAAKKVEDSIEETLTYCDFPSEHWTRIRTNNVIERLNREIRRRTRVVGSFPDGNSALMLVCARLRHVAGSQWGNKKYMNMKHLEAAIEDASIAG
;
A
#
# COMPACT_ATOMS: atom_id res chain seq x y z
N LEU A 1 -16.58 19.23 2.06
CA LEU A 1 -17.02 18.38 3.19
C LEU A 1 -17.98 17.27 2.73
N VAL A 2 -18.99 17.56 1.93
CA VAL A 2 -19.98 16.57 1.42
C VAL A 2 -19.30 15.47 0.59
N GLY A 3 -18.29 15.80 -0.20
CA GLY A 3 -17.55 14.81 -1.01
C GLY A 3 -16.66 13.85 -0.19
N SER A 4 -16.21 14.26 1.01
CA SER A 4 -15.40 13.39 1.89
C SER A 4 -16.25 12.36 2.63
N GLU A 5 -17.43 12.74 3.09
CA GLU A 5 -18.34 11.83 3.80
C GLU A 5 -18.93 10.76 2.87
N MET A 6 -19.36 11.11 1.66
CA MET A 6 -19.75 10.14 0.64
C MET A 6 -18.61 9.15 0.33
N CYS A 7 -17.38 9.64 0.22
CA CYS A 7 -16.22 8.79 -0.05
C CYS A 7 -15.91 7.82 1.11
N ILE A 8 -16.14 8.21 2.37
CA ILE A 8 -15.99 7.35 3.54
C ILE A 8 -17.07 6.26 3.55
N ARG A 9 -18.33 6.63 3.40
CA ARG A 9 -19.47 5.70 3.37
C ARG A 9 -19.35 4.65 2.27
N ASP A 10 -18.93 5.07 1.07
CA ASP A 10 -18.72 4.14 -0.05
C ASP A 10 -17.64 3.11 0.25
N ARG A 11 -16.59 3.50 0.96
CA ARG A 11 -15.52 2.58 1.39
C ARG A 11 -15.98 1.63 2.47
N ILE A 12 -16.73 2.12 3.46
CA ILE A 12 -17.34 1.29 4.51
C ILE A 12 -18.25 0.25 3.85
N ASN A 13 -19.17 0.67 2.98
CA ASN A 13 -20.07 -0.21 2.25
C ASN A 13 -19.30 -1.25 1.43
N PHE A 14 -18.22 -0.87 0.77
CA PHE A 14 -17.38 -1.78 0.01
C PHE A 14 -16.68 -2.81 0.91
N PHE A 15 -16.13 -2.41 2.04
CA PHE A 15 -15.52 -3.34 2.99
C PHE A 15 -16.53 -4.26 3.66
N GLN A 16 -17.71 -3.74 4.03
CA GLN A 16 -18.82 -4.54 4.54
C GLN A 16 -19.30 -5.56 3.50
N TRP A 17 -19.38 -5.16 2.24
CA TRP A 17 -19.71 -6.06 1.15
C TRP A 17 -18.66 -7.18 1.00
N LEU A 18 -17.37 -6.88 1.12
CA LEU A 18 -16.31 -7.89 1.12
C LEU A 18 -16.46 -8.87 2.30
N ARG A 19 -16.74 -8.35 3.52
CA ARG A 19 -17.03 -9.21 4.68
C ARG A 19 -18.23 -10.10 4.45
N GLY A 20 -19.32 -9.57 3.94
CA GLY A 20 -20.52 -10.33 3.59
C GLY A 20 -20.28 -11.41 2.54
N ARG A 21 -19.21 -11.31 1.74
CA ARG A 21 -18.77 -12.34 0.80
C ARG A 21 -17.74 -13.32 1.39
N GLY A 22 -17.50 -13.27 2.68
CA GLY A 22 -16.61 -14.18 3.39
C GLY A 22 -15.16 -13.71 3.55
N LEU A 23 -14.85 -12.42 3.30
CA LEU A 23 -13.54 -11.88 3.63
C LEU A 23 -13.44 -11.69 5.14
N ASP A 24 -12.64 -12.53 5.80
CA ASP A 24 -12.36 -12.49 7.23
C ASP A 24 -10.87 -12.59 7.53
N GLY A 25 -10.48 -12.35 8.80
CA GLY A 25 -9.10 -12.48 9.26
C GLY A 25 -8.11 -11.52 8.62
N VAL A 26 -8.56 -10.34 8.17
CA VAL A 26 -7.70 -9.33 7.54
C VAL A 26 -6.70 -8.81 8.58
N LYS A 27 -5.40 -9.03 8.35
CA LYS A 27 -4.31 -8.62 9.26
C LYS A 27 -3.62 -7.33 8.82
N LEU A 28 -3.62 -7.02 7.52
CA LEU A 28 -2.94 -5.85 6.98
C LEU A 28 -3.70 -5.30 5.77
N ILE A 29 -3.86 -3.98 5.75
CA ILE A 29 -4.36 -3.24 4.59
C ILE A 29 -3.26 -2.31 4.10
N VAL A 30 -2.94 -2.41 2.80
CA VAL A 30 -1.91 -1.59 2.16
C VAL A 30 -2.57 -0.57 1.24
N GLY A 31 -2.30 0.70 1.45
CA GLY A 31 -2.92 1.76 0.66
C GLY A 31 -2.12 3.05 0.60
N ASP A 32 -2.65 4.03 -0.14
CA ASP A 32 -2.19 5.42 -0.03
C ASP A 32 -2.89 6.09 1.17
N LYS A 33 -2.25 7.12 1.74
CA LYS A 33 -2.82 7.83 2.89
C LYS A 33 -4.06 8.61 2.46
N CYS A 34 -5.19 8.15 2.92
CA CYS A 34 -6.48 8.81 2.74
C CYS A 34 -7.27 8.64 4.03
N LEU A 35 -7.69 9.75 4.65
CA LEU A 35 -8.41 9.74 5.94
C LEU A 35 -9.63 8.82 5.90
N GLY A 36 -10.49 8.95 4.88
CA GLY A 36 -11.65 8.10 4.75
C GLY A 36 -11.35 6.60 4.56
N MET A 37 -10.13 6.24 4.14
CA MET A 37 -9.70 4.84 4.12
C MET A 37 -9.38 4.34 5.53
N LEU A 38 -8.68 5.14 6.33
CA LEU A 38 -8.30 4.78 7.69
C LEU A 38 -9.54 4.61 8.57
N GLU A 39 -10.52 5.52 8.45
CA GLU A 39 -11.79 5.45 9.15
C GLU A 39 -12.58 4.19 8.76
N ALA A 40 -12.72 3.93 7.46
CA ALA A 40 -13.43 2.73 6.99
C ALA A 40 -12.75 1.42 7.43
N VAL A 41 -11.41 1.39 7.46
CA VAL A 41 -10.65 0.24 7.98
C VAL A 41 -10.90 0.06 9.47
N GLY A 42 -10.83 1.14 10.25
CA GLY A 42 -11.07 1.07 11.71
C GLY A 42 -12.46 0.60 12.06
N GLU A 43 -13.48 0.96 11.25
CA GLU A 43 -14.86 0.52 11.48
C GLU A 43 -15.09 -0.95 11.10
N VAL A 44 -14.59 -1.39 9.95
CA VAL A 44 -14.93 -2.72 9.40
C VAL A 44 -13.91 -3.80 9.77
N PHE A 45 -12.65 -3.44 9.86
CA PHE A 45 -11.53 -4.33 10.19
C PHE A 45 -10.66 -3.76 11.31
N PRO A 46 -11.19 -3.61 12.55
CA PRO A 46 -10.48 -2.92 13.63
C PRO A 46 -9.17 -3.59 14.05
N GLU A 47 -9.02 -4.90 13.81
CA GLU A 47 -7.78 -5.62 14.09
C GLU A 47 -6.72 -5.52 12.97
N ALA A 48 -7.10 -5.00 11.80
CA ALA A 48 -6.19 -4.89 10.67
C ALA A 48 -5.22 -3.72 10.86
N LYS A 49 -3.93 -3.99 10.74
CA LYS A 49 -2.93 -2.93 10.70
C LYS A 49 -2.98 -2.22 9.34
N TYR A 50 -2.66 -0.94 9.34
CA TYR A 50 -2.55 -0.16 8.11
C TYR A 50 -1.07 0.03 7.74
N GLN A 51 -0.73 -0.26 6.49
CA GLN A 51 0.56 0.01 5.87
C GLN A 51 0.40 1.06 4.78
N ARG A 52 1.04 2.19 4.94
CA ARG A 52 1.14 3.16 3.85
C ARG A 52 2.06 2.64 2.76
N CYS A 53 1.60 2.66 1.52
CA CYS A 53 2.39 2.25 0.36
C CYS A 53 3.67 3.10 0.23
N THR A 54 4.84 2.47 0.29
CA THR A 54 6.13 3.17 0.25
C THR A 54 6.36 3.92 -1.07
N VAL A 55 5.79 3.46 -2.18
CA VAL A 55 5.89 4.15 -3.48
C VAL A 55 5.14 5.48 -3.45
N HIS A 56 3.92 5.51 -2.89
CA HIS A 56 3.14 6.73 -2.75
C HIS A 56 3.79 7.69 -1.74
N PHE A 57 4.34 7.16 -0.65
CA PHE A 57 5.13 7.96 0.28
C PHE A 57 6.33 8.63 -0.42
N TYR A 58 7.11 7.88 -1.22
CA TYR A 58 8.23 8.47 -1.98
C TYR A 58 7.76 9.56 -2.93
N ARG A 59 6.68 9.34 -3.67
CA ARG A 59 6.09 10.36 -4.57
C ARG A 59 5.72 11.63 -3.81
N ASN A 60 5.16 11.50 -2.61
CA ASN A 60 4.82 12.63 -1.76
C ASN A 60 6.05 13.42 -1.28
N VAL A 61 7.16 12.75 -0.98
CA VAL A 61 8.42 13.42 -0.65
C VAL A 61 9.02 14.09 -1.90
N PHE A 62 8.97 13.42 -3.05
CA PHE A 62 9.49 13.98 -4.30
C PHE A 62 8.70 15.20 -4.78
N SER A 63 7.40 15.31 -4.48
CA SER A 63 6.58 16.45 -4.89
C SER A 63 7.06 17.79 -4.31
N VAL A 64 7.81 17.76 -3.20
CA VAL A 64 8.41 18.95 -2.55
C VAL A 64 9.93 18.98 -2.68
N THR A 65 10.50 18.10 -3.49
CA THR A 65 11.95 17.99 -3.71
C THR A 65 12.32 18.56 -5.09
N PRO A 66 13.31 19.47 -5.17
CA PRO A 66 13.81 19.95 -6.46
C PRO A 66 14.24 18.80 -7.37
N ARG A 67 13.93 18.89 -8.67
CA ARG A 67 14.20 17.83 -9.66
C ARG A 67 15.65 17.35 -9.66
N SER A 68 16.61 18.26 -9.50
CA SER A 68 18.04 17.94 -9.44
C SER A 68 18.42 17.05 -8.26
N LYS A 69 17.68 17.10 -7.16
CA LYS A 69 17.95 16.35 -5.92
C LYS A 69 17.12 15.08 -5.76
N VAL A 70 16.08 14.86 -6.59
CA VAL A 70 15.19 13.70 -6.48
C VAL A 70 15.94 12.36 -6.51
N LYS A 71 16.94 12.20 -7.36
CA LYS A 71 17.72 10.95 -7.44
C LYS A 71 18.47 10.65 -6.14
N LEU A 72 19.01 11.67 -5.49
CA LEU A 72 19.71 11.54 -4.22
C LEU A 72 18.71 11.19 -3.09
N VAL A 73 17.64 11.98 -2.97
CA VAL A 73 16.58 11.73 -1.99
C VAL A 73 15.97 10.34 -2.16
N ALA A 74 15.79 9.88 -3.40
CA ALA A 74 15.31 8.51 -3.67
C ALA A 74 16.24 7.42 -3.12
N LYS A 75 17.56 7.61 -3.19
CA LYS A 75 18.54 6.68 -2.58
C LYS A 75 18.41 6.67 -1.06
N MET A 76 18.27 7.86 -0.45
CA MET A 76 18.11 8.00 1.00
C MET A 76 16.85 7.31 1.50
N LEU A 77 15.69 7.55 0.86
CA LEU A 77 14.43 6.90 1.23
C LEU A 77 14.45 5.39 1.05
N LYS A 78 15.07 4.90 -0.03
CA LYS A 78 15.26 3.46 -0.25
C LYS A 78 16.13 2.83 0.84
N ALA A 79 17.15 3.54 1.33
CA ALA A 79 18.02 3.06 2.39
C ALA A 79 17.26 2.86 3.72
N ILE A 80 16.22 3.66 4.00
CA ILE A 80 15.35 3.45 5.17
C ILE A 80 14.63 2.10 5.07
N HIS A 81 14.01 1.82 3.91
CA HIS A 81 13.22 0.59 3.72
C HIS A 81 14.06 -0.63 3.30
N ALA A 82 15.37 -0.50 3.27
CA ALA A 82 16.31 -1.60 3.05
C ALA A 82 16.90 -2.16 4.36
N GLN A 83 16.52 -1.57 5.51
CA GLN A 83 16.99 -2.03 6.81
C GLN A 83 16.38 -3.38 7.21
N GLU A 84 17.10 -4.12 8.02
CA GLU A 84 16.76 -5.48 8.48
C GLU A 84 15.78 -5.52 9.65
N SER A 85 15.52 -4.38 10.29
CA SER A 85 14.61 -4.27 11.42
C SER A 85 13.90 -2.93 11.46
N LYS A 86 12.74 -2.88 12.13
CA LYS A 86 11.97 -1.64 12.34
C LYS A 86 12.80 -0.61 13.13
N LYS A 87 13.60 -1.07 14.11
CA LYS A 87 14.49 -0.20 14.90
C LYS A 87 15.54 0.46 14.01
N ALA A 88 16.27 -0.34 13.23
CA ALA A 88 17.28 0.17 12.30
C ALA A 88 16.68 1.11 11.24
N ALA A 89 15.47 0.80 10.74
CA ALA A 89 14.76 1.66 9.81
C ALA A 89 14.40 3.03 10.42
N ARG A 90 13.99 3.08 11.69
CA ARG A 90 13.73 4.33 12.43
C ARG A 90 15.00 5.15 12.64
N GLU A 91 16.09 4.52 13.04
CA GLU A 91 17.39 5.17 13.20
C GLU A 91 17.88 5.75 11.87
N LYS A 92 17.77 4.96 10.80
CA LYS A 92 18.10 5.44 9.44
C LYS A 92 17.21 6.58 8.99
N ALA A 93 15.91 6.55 9.32
CA ALA A 93 14.99 7.64 8.99
C ALA A 93 15.37 8.96 9.68
N ARG A 94 15.77 8.93 10.96
CA ARG A 94 16.25 10.11 11.68
C ARG A 94 17.48 10.71 11.02
N ALA A 95 18.47 9.88 10.69
CA ALA A 95 19.66 10.34 9.97
C ALA A 95 19.32 10.95 8.61
N VAL A 96 18.34 10.38 7.88
CA VAL A 96 17.88 10.94 6.61
C VAL A 96 17.19 12.28 6.80
N VAL A 97 16.37 12.45 7.85
CA VAL A 97 15.74 13.74 8.18
C VAL A 97 16.80 14.82 8.46
N GLU A 98 17.81 14.51 9.26
CA GLU A 98 18.93 15.41 9.54
C GLU A 98 19.70 15.82 8.27
N GLU A 99 19.98 14.84 7.40
CA GLU A 99 20.66 15.08 6.12
C GLU A 99 19.80 15.93 5.18
N LEU A 100 18.49 15.70 5.09
CA LEU A 100 17.57 16.54 4.32
C LEU A 100 17.51 17.98 4.85
N CYS A 101 17.54 18.16 6.17
CA CYS A 101 17.61 19.49 6.79
C CYS A 101 18.93 20.21 6.45
N SER A 102 20.07 19.53 6.51
CA SER A 102 21.39 20.09 6.14
C SER A 102 21.42 20.51 4.67
N MET A 103 20.70 19.78 3.80
CA MET A 103 20.54 20.10 2.38
C MET A 103 19.52 21.24 2.11
N LYS A 104 18.96 21.86 3.15
CA LYS A 104 17.91 22.89 3.08
C LYS A 104 16.59 22.39 2.47
N LEU A 105 16.30 21.08 2.59
CA LEU A 105 15.07 20.43 2.11
C LEU A 105 14.07 20.22 3.27
N LYS A 106 13.74 21.29 4.01
CA LYS A 106 12.93 21.24 5.23
C LYS A 106 11.55 20.60 5.02
N GLU A 107 10.88 20.88 3.89
CA GLU A 107 9.55 20.29 3.59
C GLU A 107 9.64 18.79 3.33
N ALA A 108 10.69 18.33 2.64
CA ALA A 108 10.93 16.92 2.42
C ALA A 108 11.26 16.21 3.75
N ALA A 109 12.09 16.80 4.60
CA ALA A 109 12.42 16.31 5.93
C ALA A 109 11.13 16.13 6.78
N LYS A 110 10.29 17.17 6.84
CA LYS A 110 9.02 17.14 7.55
C LYS A 110 8.09 16.03 7.04
N LYS A 111 7.94 15.87 5.71
CA LYS A 111 7.13 14.77 5.14
C LYS A 111 7.66 13.38 5.53
N VAL A 112 8.98 13.21 5.64
CA VAL A 112 9.57 11.96 6.12
C VAL A 112 9.24 11.76 7.59
N GLU A 113 9.50 12.74 8.44
CA GLU A 113 9.27 12.68 9.88
C GLU A 113 7.80 12.38 10.22
N ASP A 114 6.86 13.11 9.61
CA ASP A 114 5.42 12.98 9.86
C ASP A 114 4.81 11.65 9.40
N SER A 115 5.49 10.90 8.54
CA SER A 115 4.83 9.78 7.84
C SER A 115 5.60 8.47 7.84
N ILE A 116 6.83 8.46 8.37
CA ILE A 116 7.69 7.28 8.26
C ILE A 116 7.11 6.07 8.99
N GLU A 117 6.53 6.24 10.18
CA GLU A 117 6.00 5.15 10.99
C GLU A 117 4.90 4.37 10.25
N GLU A 118 4.02 5.06 9.54
CA GLU A 118 2.95 4.43 8.74
C GLU A 118 3.51 3.57 7.59
N THR A 119 4.75 3.81 7.18
CA THR A 119 5.42 3.07 6.10
C THR A 119 6.23 1.88 6.61
N LEU A 120 6.39 1.72 7.92
CA LEU A 120 7.18 0.67 8.57
C LEU A 120 6.32 -0.42 9.24
N THR A 121 4.99 -0.38 9.06
CA THR A 121 4.07 -1.39 9.63
C THR A 121 4.37 -2.79 9.08
N TYR A 122 4.87 -2.91 7.85
CA TYR A 122 5.25 -4.19 7.26
C TYR A 122 6.32 -4.94 8.07
N CYS A 123 7.14 -4.23 8.84
CA CYS A 123 8.17 -4.84 9.69
C CYS A 123 7.59 -5.65 10.86
N ASP A 124 6.30 -5.49 11.16
CA ASP A 124 5.60 -6.28 12.18
C ASP A 124 5.19 -7.68 11.66
N PHE A 125 5.53 -8.00 10.42
CA PHE A 125 5.22 -9.24 9.73
C PHE A 125 6.49 -9.99 9.32
N PRO A 126 6.41 -11.28 8.98
CA PRO A 126 7.58 -12.06 8.55
C PRO A 126 8.37 -11.38 7.43
N SER A 127 9.69 -11.37 7.54
CA SER A 127 10.60 -10.67 6.62
C SER A 127 10.47 -11.12 5.17
N GLU A 128 10.10 -12.39 4.95
CA GLU A 128 9.83 -12.98 3.64
C GLU A 128 8.67 -12.30 2.90
N HIS A 129 7.76 -11.67 3.65
CA HIS A 129 6.62 -10.96 3.10
C HIS A 129 6.89 -9.48 2.80
N TRP A 130 7.90 -8.85 3.40
CA TRP A 130 8.12 -7.40 3.39
C TRP A 130 8.08 -6.77 1.99
N THR A 131 8.73 -7.40 1.02
CA THR A 131 8.76 -6.88 -0.36
C THR A 131 7.40 -6.86 -1.04
N ARG A 132 6.47 -7.72 -0.56
CA ARG A 132 5.13 -7.88 -1.12
C ARG A 132 4.12 -6.95 -0.47
N ILE A 133 4.24 -6.75 0.85
CA ILE A 133 3.25 -6.05 1.66
C ILE A 133 3.56 -4.57 1.91
N ARG A 134 4.75 -4.08 1.58
CA ARG A 134 5.10 -2.66 1.71
C ARG A 134 4.59 -1.77 0.58
N THR A 135 4.04 -2.34 -0.49
CA THR A 135 3.54 -1.61 -1.66
C THR A 135 2.25 -2.22 -2.19
N ASN A 136 1.44 -1.43 -2.88
CA ASN A 136 0.26 -1.88 -3.61
C ASN A 136 0.51 -2.11 -5.11
N ASN A 137 1.76 -2.35 -5.50
CA ASN A 137 2.18 -2.48 -6.90
C ASN A 137 1.40 -3.54 -7.69
N VAL A 138 0.94 -4.61 -7.03
CA VAL A 138 0.19 -5.69 -7.69
C VAL A 138 -1.16 -5.19 -8.19
N ILE A 139 -1.90 -4.50 -7.34
CA ILE A 139 -3.20 -3.93 -7.73
C ILE A 139 -3.02 -2.80 -8.76
N GLU A 140 -1.96 -1.99 -8.64
CA GLU A 140 -1.64 -0.96 -9.62
C GLU A 140 -1.29 -1.56 -11.00
N ARG A 141 -0.56 -2.68 -11.03
CA ARG A 141 -0.27 -3.40 -12.27
C ARG A 141 -1.55 -3.92 -12.90
N LEU A 142 -2.45 -4.51 -12.14
CA LEU A 142 -3.75 -4.99 -12.62
C LEU A 142 -4.58 -3.83 -13.18
N ASN A 143 -4.69 -2.73 -12.45
CA ASN A 143 -5.38 -1.54 -12.90
C ASN A 143 -4.80 -0.96 -14.19
N ARG A 144 -3.47 -1.02 -14.37
CA ARG A 144 -2.81 -0.59 -15.61
C ARG A 144 -3.21 -1.48 -16.80
N GLU A 145 -3.29 -2.79 -16.59
CA GLU A 145 -3.74 -3.73 -17.62
C GLU A 145 -5.21 -3.49 -18.01
N ILE A 146 -6.08 -3.26 -17.04
CA ILE A 146 -7.48 -2.91 -17.28
C ILE A 146 -7.55 -1.61 -18.09
N ARG A 147 -6.91 -0.54 -17.63
CA ARG A 147 -6.89 0.76 -18.32
C ARG A 147 -6.34 0.68 -19.74
N ARG A 148 -5.31 -0.13 -19.96
CA ARG A 148 -4.74 -0.33 -21.29
C ARG A 148 -5.77 -0.90 -22.27
N ARG A 149 -6.62 -1.80 -21.81
CA ARG A 149 -7.66 -2.44 -22.63
C ARG A 149 -8.88 -1.54 -22.83
N THR A 150 -9.35 -0.90 -21.76
CA THR A 150 -10.52 -0.01 -21.84
C THR A 150 -10.25 1.22 -22.73
N ARG A 151 -9.04 1.77 -22.70
CA ARG A 151 -8.67 2.91 -23.57
C ARG A 151 -8.67 2.59 -25.05
N VAL A 152 -8.39 1.36 -25.45
CA VAL A 152 -8.40 0.95 -26.88
C VAL A 152 -9.83 0.98 -27.44
N VAL A 153 -10.83 0.68 -26.61
CA VAL A 153 -12.25 0.71 -27.02
C VAL A 153 -12.74 2.15 -27.22
N GLY A 154 -12.15 3.11 -26.49
CA GLY A 154 -12.49 4.54 -26.56
C GLY A 154 -13.78 4.84 -25.80
N SER A 155 -14.93 4.44 -26.32
CA SER A 155 -16.26 4.69 -25.75
C SER A 155 -17.04 3.38 -25.61
N PHE A 156 -17.77 3.21 -24.52
CA PHE A 156 -18.64 2.07 -24.29
C PHE A 156 -20.10 2.49 -24.44
N PRO A 157 -20.96 1.66 -25.07
CA PRO A 157 -22.38 1.98 -25.20
C PRO A 157 -23.10 2.07 -23.84
N ASP A 158 -22.64 1.27 -22.86
CA ASP A 158 -23.20 1.24 -21.51
C ASP A 158 -22.17 0.72 -20.47
N GLY A 159 -22.52 0.81 -19.19
CA GLY A 159 -21.69 0.35 -18.08
C GLY A 159 -21.49 -1.19 -18.07
N ASN A 160 -22.46 -1.96 -18.52
CA ASN A 160 -22.38 -3.42 -18.57
C ASN A 160 -21.34 -3.88 -19.59
N SER A 161 -21.30 -3.25 -20.77
CA SER A 161 -20.28 -3.52 -21.80
C SER A 161 -18.87 -3.25 -21.28
N ALA A 162 -18.67 -2.16 -20.52
CA ALA A 162 -17.41 -1.87 -19.87
C ALA A 162 -17.07 -2.94 -18.82
N LEU A 163 -18.03 -3.33 -17.98
CA LEU A 163 -17.86 -4.36 -16.96
C LEU A 163 -17.51 -5.72 -17.57
N MET A 164 -18.17 -6.11 -18.66
CA MET A 164 -17.88 -7.38 -19.36
C MET A 164 -16.43 -7.43 -19.86
N LEU A 165 -15.90 -6.34 -20.44
CA LEU A 165 -14.51 -6.27 -20.87
C LEU A 165 -13.55 -6.40 -19.68
N VAL A 166 -13.84 -5.72 -18.56
CA VAL A 166 -13.04 -5.82 -17.33
C VAL A 166 -13.07 -7.26 -16.80
N CYS A 167 -14.24 -7.88 -16.70
CA CYS A 167 -14.40 -9.28 -16.25
C CYS A 167 -13.65 -10.26 -17.16
N ALA A 168 -13.73 -10.11 -18.48
CA ALA A 168 -12.99 -10.94 -19.43
C ALA A 168 -11.47 -10.80 -19.21
N ARG A 169 -10.99 -9.57 -18.98
CA ARG A 169 -9.56 -9.34 -18.69
C ARG A 169 -9.13 -9.95 -17.36
N LEU A 170 -9.93 -9.82 -16.32
CA LEU A 170 -9.64 -10.41 -15.00
C LEU A 170 -9.58 -11.95 -15.09
N ARG A 171 -10.52 -12.58 -15.79
CA ARG A 171 -10.51 -14.04 -16.04
C ARG A 171 -9.25 -14.46 -16.79
N HIS A 172 -8.86 -13.73 -17.83
CA HIS A 172 -7.63 -14.00 -18.57
C HIS A 172 -6.39 -13.92 -17.67
N VAL A 173 -6.29 -12.88 -16.82
CA VAL A 173 -5.19 -12.73 -15.86
C VAL A 173 -5.19 -13.87 -14.85
N ALA A 174 -6.36 -14.24 -14.30
CA ALA A 174 -6.50 -15.33 -13.35
C ALA A 174 -6.06 -16.70 -13.93
N GLY A 175 -6.34 -16.96 -15.20
CA GLY A 175 -5.89 -18.17 -15.90
C GLY A 175 -4.44 -18.15 -16.39
N SER A 176 -3.73 -17.02 -16.27
CA SER A 176 -2.34 -16.91 -16.68
C SER A 176 -1.38 -17.39 -15.58
N GLN A 177 -0.09 -17.59 -15.94
CA GLN A 177 0.97 -17.88 -14.94
C GLN A 177 1.03 -16.84 -13.82
N TRP A 178 0.66 -15.59 -14.07
CA TRP A 178 0.61 -14.55 -13.05
C TRP A 178 -0.50 -14.78 -12.03
N GLY A 179 -1.71 -15.18 -12.47
CA GLY A 179 -2.83 -15.48 -11.57
C GLY A 179 -2.65 -16.77 -10.78
N ASN A 180 -2.01 -17.78 -11.40
CA ASN A 180 -1.77 -19.07 -10.76
C ASN A 180 -0.59 -19.09 -9.77
N LYS A 181 0.27 -18.06 -9.81
CA LYS A 181 1.40 -17.96 -8.89
C LYS A 181 0.93 -17.52 -7.50
N LYS A 182 1.22 -18.32 -6.46
CA LYS A 182 0.97 -17.92 -5.08
C LYS A 182 1.68 -16.59 -4.79
N TYR A 183 0.95 -15.61 -4.29
CA TYR A 183 1.48 -14.29 -4.01
C TYR A 183 2.44 -14.29 -2.82
N MET A 184 2.07 -14.98 -1.75
CA MET A 184 2.85 -15.18 -0.53
C MET A 184 2.71 -16.62 -0.05
N ASN A 185 3.73 -17.10 0.69
CA ASN A 185 3.63 -18.33 1.45
C ASN A 185 3.10 -18.00 2.85
N MET A 186 1.83 -18.29 3.09
CA MET A 186 1.17 -17.94 4.36
C MET A 186 1.67 -18.72 5.57
N LYS A 187 2.37 -19.85 5.39
CA LYS A 187 2.95 -20.62 6.48
C LYS A 187 3.89 -19.82 7.38
N HIS A 188 4.62 -18.84 6.81
CA HIS A 188 5.49 -17.96 7.61
C HIS A 188 4.68 -17.05 8.55
N LEU A 189 3.48 -16.62 8.13
CA LEU A 189 2.61 -15.81 8.98
C LEU A 189 1.95 -16.66 10.05
N GLU A 190 1.51 -17.88 9.71
CA GLU A 190 0.92 -18.84 10.65
C GLU A 190 1.92 -19.16 11.76
N ALA A 191 3.16 -19.53 11.42
CA ALA A 191 4.22 -19.80 12.37
C ALA A 191 4.50 -18.58 13.29
N ALA A 192 4.58 -17.38 12.75
CA ALA A 192 4.82 -16.17 13.53
C ALA A 192 3.67 -15.85 14.51
N ILE A 193 2.42 -16.21 14.17
CA ILE A 193 1.26 -16.06 15.07
C ILE A 193 1.30 -17.11 16.19
N GLU A 194 1.66 -18.34 15.87
CA GLU A 194 1.81 -19.41 16.86
C GLU A 194 2.91 -19.08 17.87
N ASP A 195 4.09 -18.64 17.41
CA ASP A 195 5.21 -18.22 18.27
C ASP A 195 4.80 -17.06 19.19
N ALA A 196 4.05 -16.09 18.68
CA ALA A 196 3.55 -14.96 19.49
C ALA A 196 2.52 -15.40 20.54
N SER A 197 1.72 -16.43 20.27
CA SER A 197 0.72 -16.97 21.21
C SER A 197 1.33 -17.82 22.31
N ILE A 198 2.51 -18.40 22.08
CA ILE A 198 3.26 -19.19 23.08
C ILE A 198 4.07 -18.27 24.01
N ALA A 199 4.44 -17.07 23.54
CA ALA A 199 5.27 -16.12 24.32
C ALA A 199 4.47 -15.17 25.23
N GLY A 200 3.14 -15.19 25.19
CA GLY A 200 2.22 -14.36 26.01
C GLY A 200 1.52 -15.19 27.05
#